data_fde521479fa7220aa6f9bf780354cd70
#
_entry.id   fde521479fa7220aa6f9bf780354cd70
#
_cell.length_a   1.000
_cell.length_b   1.000
_cell.length_c   1.000
_cell.angle_alpha   90.00
_cell.angle_beta   90.00
_cell.angle_gamma   90.00
#
_symmetry.space_group_name_H-M   'P 1'
#
loop_
_entity.id
_entity.type
_entity.pdbx_description
1 polymer ?
#
loop_
_entity_poly.entity_id
_entity_poly.type
_entity_poly.pdbx_seq_one_letter_code
_entity_poly.pdbx_strand_id
1 'polypeptide(L)'
;NLSGKPSPTKAEHVAHDLDGRIAGMMDGGSTGIGVESTVLSCAGETPVLLRPGGITKEQIEAEIGPILVDKGIADQNEQPISPGMKYTHYAPSAPLVISEGSPERIQTLIQEYQQAGKRVGVLTTEENADFYSADYVKSCGRRDQLETVAAALYDALRSFDEEKVDFIIAESFPDTGVGLAIMNRLMKAAGGRVIR
;
A
#
# COMPACT_ATOMS: atom_id res chain seq x y z
N ASN A 1 -1.17 -16.16 -0.40
CA ASN A 1 -2.24 -15.45 0.32
C ASN A 1 -3.61 -15.73 -0.27
N LEU A 2 -4.66 -15.39 0.48
CA LEU A 2 -6.03 -15.37 -0.03
C LEU A 2 -6.17 -14.25 -1.08
N SER A 3 -6.93 -14.50 -2.15
CA SER A 3 -7.15 -13.53 -3.23
C SER A 3 -7.76 -12.23 -2.69
N GLY A 4 -7.25 -11.09 -3.13
CA GLY A 4 -7.68 -9.75 -2.72
C GLY A 4 -7.06 -9.24 -1.43
N LYS A 5 -6.54 -10.10 -0.58
CA LYS A 5 -5.87 -9.69 0.68
C LYS A 5 -4.46 -9.13 0.45
N PRO A 6 -3.92 -8.32 1.39
CA PRO A 6 -2.55 -7.84 1.31
C PRO A 6 -1.55 -8.99 1.17
N SER A 7 -0.53 -8.80 0.33
CA SER A 7 0.49 -9.83 0.10
C SER A 7 1.22 -10.17 1.40
N PRO A 8 1.59 -11.46 1.62
CA PRO A 8 2.32 -11.85 2.81
C PRO A 8 3.76 -11.33 2.75
N THR A 9 4.22 -10.73 3.83
CA THR A 9 5.60 -10.25 3.99
C THR A 9 6.34 -10.95 5.13
N LYS A 10 5.62 -11.81 5.87
CA LYS A 10 6.11 -12.65 6.97
C LYS A 10 5.50 -14.05 6.88
N ALA A 11 6.16 -15.03 7.49
CA ALA A 11 5.66 -16.39 7.57
C ALA A 11 4.28 -16.47 8.25
N GLU A 12 4.05 -15.66 9.29
CA GLU A 12 2.78 -15.56 10.01
C GLU A 12 1.60 -15.22 9.07
N HIS A 13 1.81 -14.34 8.08
CA HIS A 13 0.80 -14.00 7.08
C HIS A 13 0.43 -15.21 6.21
N VAL A 14 1.45 -16.01 5.84
CA VAL A 14 1.24 -17.23 5.06
C VAL A 14 0.50 -18.26 5.89
N ALA A 15 0.91 -18.46 7.14
CA ALA A 15 0.25 -19.36 8.07
C ALA A 15 -1.23 -18.98 8.24
N HIS A 16 -1.51 -17.72 8.56
CA HIS A 16 -2.89 -17.22 8.71
C HIS A 16 -3.76 -17.47 7.47
N ASP A 17 -3.22 -17.22 6.27
CA ASP A 17 -3.99 -17.32 5.03
C ASP A 17 -4.17 -18.76 4.55
N LEU A 18 -3.22 -19.66 4.82
CA LEU A 18 -3.13 -20.98 4.19
C LEU A 18 -3.11 -22.14 5.18
N ASP A 19 -3.36 -21.91 6.48
CA ASP A 19 -3.47 -22.99 7.46
C ASP A 19 -4.51 -24.02 7.04
N GLY A 20 -4.17 -25.31 7.18
CA GLY A 20 -4.98 -26.43 6.72
C GLY A 20 -5.06 -26.61 5.19
N ARG A 21 -4.39 -25.75 4.38
CA ARG A 21 -4.40 -25.80 2.90
C ARG A 21 -3.05 -26.20 2.30
N ILE A 22 -1.98 -26.13 3.09
CA ILE A 22 -0.61 -26.50 2.69
C ILE A 22 -0.05 -27.53 3.67
N ALA A 23 0.85 -28.39 3.17
CA ALA A 23 1.47 -29.44 3.98
C ALA A 23 2.55 -28.90 4.95
N GLY A 24 3.10 -27.74 4.68
CA GLY A 24 4.14 -27.12 5.49
C GLY A 24 4.60 -25.79 4.93
N MET A 25 5.35 -25.04 5.71
CA MET A 25 5.90 -23.75 5.38
C MET A 25 7.35 -23.66 5.86
N MET A 26 8.20 -23.02 5.07
CA MET A 26 9.57 -22.70 5.48
C MET A 26 9.66 -21.19 5.70
N ASP A 27 10.05 -20.76 6.90
CA ASP A 27 10.21 -19.35 7.23
C ASP A 27 11.62 -18.89 6.84
N GLY A 28 11.71 -18.00 5.87
CA GLY A 28 12.92 -17.32 5.43
C GLY A 28 13.12 -15.94 6.03
N GLY A 29 12.28 -15.54 6.99
CA GLY A 29 12.24 -14.19 7.57
C GLY A 29 11.35 -13.22 6.79
N SER A 30 11.34 -11.96 7.23
CA SER A 30 10.55 -10.90 6.61
C SER A 30 11.11 -10.49 5.24
N THR A 31 10.22 -10.11 4.31
CA THR A 31 10.64 -9.60 3.00
C THR A 31 11.25 -8.20 3.14
N GLY A 32 12.42 -7.97 2.54
CA GLY A 32 13.15 -6.70 2.70
C GLY A 32 12.50 -5.52 1.97
N ILE A 33 11.89 -5.74 0.80
CA ILE A 33 11.27 -4.69 -0.03
C ILE A 33 9.80 -4.47 0.33
N GLY A 34 9.09 -5.53 0.70
CA GLY A 34 7.70 -5.50 1.17
C GLY A 34 6.62 -5.32 0.10
N VAL A 35 6.95 -4.78 -1.06
CA VAL A 35 6.05 -4.68 -2.22
C VAL A 35 6.49 -5.60 -3.34
N GLU A 36 5.57 -5.93 -4.25
CA GLU A 36 5.88 -6.80 -5.38
C GLU A 36 6.88 -6.16 -6.34
N SER A 37 7.52 -7.01 -7.15
CA SER A 37 8.50 -6.61 -8.15
C SER A 37 7.96 -5.60 -9.15
N THR A 38 8.83 -4.74 -9.63
CA THR A 38 8.60 -3.89 -10.80
C THR A 38 8.39 -4.76 -12.03
N VAL A 39 7.40 -4.41 -12.86
CA VAL A 39 7.14 -5.08 -14.13
C VAL A 39 7.34 -4.10 -15.28
N LEU A 40 8.29 -4.41 -16.15
CA LEU A 40 8.63 -3.64 -17.33
C LEU A 40 8.34 -4.46 -18.59
N SER A 41 7.62 -3.88 -19.53
CA SER A 41 7.47 -4.44 -20.88
C SER A 41 8.56 -3.89 -21.80
N CYS A 42 9.32 -4.78 -22.43
CA CYS A 42 10.32 -4.45 -23.44
C CYS A 42 9.89 -4.94 -24.83
N ALA A 43 8.60 -5.16 -25.07
CA ALA A 43 8.09 -5.69 -26.33
C ALA A 43 8.00 -4.65 -27.46
N GLY A 44 8.01 -3.35 -27.13
CA GLY A 44 7.98 -2.24 -28.09
C GLY A 44 9.34 -1.55 -28.24
N GLU A 45 9.37 -0.48 -29.04
CA GLU A 45 10.57 0.33 -29.23
C GLU A 45 11.00 1.05 -27.94
N THR A 46 10.03 1.51 -27.15
CA THR A 46 10.27 2.14 -25.85
C THR A 46 9.73 1.24 -24.75
N PRO A 47 10.53 0.92 -23.72
CA PRO A 47 10.05 0.14 -22.59
C PRO A 47 8.93 0.85 -21.83
N VAL A 48 7.98 0.06 -21.29
CA VAL A 48 6.79 0.56 -20.59
C VAL A 48 6.72 -0.03 -19.18
N LEU A 49 6.68 0.81 -18.16
CA LEU A 49 6.45 0.41 -16.77
C LEU A 49 4.98 -0.01 -16.63
N LEU A 50 4.75 -1.30 -16.39
CA LEU A 50 3.40 -1.89 -16.21
C LEU A 50 2.98 -2.01 -14.74
N ARG A 51 3.93 -2.06 -13.82
CA ARG A 51 3.69 -2.07 -12.37
C ARG A 51 4.90 -1.48 -11.65
N PRO A 52 4.75 -0.43 -10.84
CA PRO A 52 5.82 0.06 -10.00
C PRO A 52 6.10 -0.93 -8.85
N GLY A 53 7.35 -1.04 -8.44
CA GLY A 53 7.81 -1.93 -7.37
C GLY A 53 9.09 -1.43 -6.72
N GLY A 54 9.86 -2.33 -6.10
CA GLY A 54 11.06 -1.98 -5.36
C GLY A 54 12.19 -1.38 -6.20
N ILE A 55 12.27 -1.73 -7.48
CA ILE A 55 13.16 -1.03 -8.43
C ILE A 55 12.36 0.12 -9.04
N THR A 56 12.84 1.35 -8.82
CA THR A 56 12.08 2.54 -9.22
C THR A 56 12.23 2.86 -10.71
N LYS A 57 11.31 3.69 -11.22
CA LYS A 57 11.36 4.19 -12.59
C LYS A 57 12.68 4.89 -12.86
N GLU A 58 13.11 5.74 -11.95
CA GLU A 58 14.33 6.55 -12.03
C GLU A 58 15.59 5.67 -12.09
N GLN A 59 15.63 4.58 -11.32
CA GLN A 59 16.72 3.61 -11.37
C GLN A 59 16.79 2.90 -12.72
N ILE A 60 15.64 2.52 -13.29
CA ILE A 60 15.58 1.91 -14.62
C ILE A 60 16.03 2.90 -15.68
N GLU A 61 15.53 4.14 -15.65
CA GLU A 61 15.88 5.19 -16.60
C GLU A 61 17.37 5.57 -16.56
N ALA A 62 18.01 5.45 -15.41
CA ALA A 62 19.44 5.67 -15.26
C ALA A 62 20.28 4.64 -16.05
N GLU A 63 19.77 3.40 -16.20
CA GLU A 63 20.47 2.31 -16.89
C GLU A 63 20.15 2.22 -18.39
N ILE A 64 18.88 2.43 -18.77
CA ILE A 64 18.44 2.15 -20.15
C ILE A 64 17.84 3.37 -20.88
N GLY A 65 17.83 4.54 -20.24
CA GLY A 65 17.20 5.75 -20.76
C GLY A 65 15.70 5.83 -20.48
N PRO A 66 15.01 6.86 -21.02
CA PRO A 66 13.62 7.15 -20.72
C PRO A 66 12.67 5.97 -20.99
N ILE A 67 11.72 5.74 -20.09
CA ILE A 67 10.67 4.73 -20.24
C ILE A 67 9.29 5.37 -20.13
N LEU A 68 8.30 4.74 -20.73
CA LEU A 68 6.89 5.13 -20.60
C LEU A 68 6.28 4.52 -19.33
N VAL A 69 5.19 5.10 -18.87
CA VAL A 69 4.37 4.55 -17.78
C VAL A 69 3.03 4.14 -18.36
N ASP A 70 2.57 2.94 -18.02
CA ASP A 70 1.27 2.42 -18.46
C ASP A 70 0.14 3.37 -17.99
N LYS A 71 -0.80 3.63 -18.88
CA LYS A 71 -1.92 4.55 -18.60
C LYS A 71 -2.75 4.10 -17.40
N GLY A 72 -2.90 2.81 -17.17
CA GLY A 72 -3.62 2.28 -16.01
C GLY A 72 -2.90 2.48 -14.67
N ILE A 73 -1.63 2.95 -14.67
CA ILE A 73 -0.95 3.45 -13.47
C ILE A 73 -1.26 4.94 -13.29
N ALA A 74 -1.22 5.70 -14.38
CA ALA A 74 -1.40 7.16 -14.36
C ALA A 74 -2.88 7.58 -14.22
N ASP A 75 -3.81 6.80 -14.77
CA ASP A 75 -5.26 7.07 -14.75
C ASP A 75 -6.03 5.84 -14.26
N GLN A 76 -6.81 6.01 -13.21
CA GLN A 76 -7.63 4.94 -12.61
C GLN A 76 -8.81 4.49 -13.48
N ASN A 77 -9.19 5.27 -14.48
CA ASN A 77 -10.26 4.93 -15.43
C ASN A 77 -9.77 3.96 -16.52
N GLU A 78 -8.47 3.84 -16.71
CA GLU A 78 -7.86 2.92 -17.67
C GLU A 78 -7.62 1.55 -17.04
N GLN A 79 -7.81 0.48 -17.83
CA GLN A 79 -7.55 -0.89 -17.34
C GLN A 79 -6.05 -1.22 -17.43
N PRO A 80 -5.37 -1.42 -16.30
CA PRO A 80 -3.96 -1.80 -16.32
C PRO A 80 -3.79 -3.23 -16.86
N ILE A 81 -2.66 -3.44 -17.53
CA ILE A 81 -2.33 -4.72 -18.18
C ILE A 81 -1.72 -5.71 -17.17
N SER A 82 -1.00 -5.20 -16.18
CA SER A 82 -0.25 -6.06 -15.23
C SER A 82 -1.17 -6.81 -14.24
N PRO A 83 -0.82 -8.04 -13.84
CA PRO A 83 -1.53 -8.77 -12.79
C PRO A 83 -1.58 -8.00 -11.46
N GLY A 84 -2.71 -8.12 -10.73
CA GLY A 84 -2.92 -7.43 -9.45
C GLY A 84 -3.32 -5.97 -9.58
N MET A 85 -3.49 -5.46 -10.82
CA MET A 85 -3.78 -4.05 -11.07
C MET A 85 -5.25 -3.77 -11.43
N LYS A 86 -6.07 -4.80 -11.74
CA LYS A 86 -7.42 -4.63 -12.33
C LYS A 86 -8.56 -4.33 -11.35
N TYR A 87 -8.44 -4.68 -10.06
CA TYR A 87 -9.54 -4.59 -9.09
C TYR A 87 -9.05 -4.03 -7.76
N THR A 88 -9.97 -3.77 -6.83
CA THR A 88 -9.61 -3.56 -5.42
C THR A 88 -8.76 -4.74 -4.97
N HIS A 89 -7.55 -4.48 -4.58
CA HIS A 89 -6.54 -5.47 -4.21
C HIS A 89 -5.81 -4.97 -2.97
N TYR A 90 -5.26 -5.88 -2.18
CA TYR A 90 -4.51 -5.53 -0.95
C TYR A 90 -5.37 -4.86 0.13
N ALA A 91 -6.72 -4.91 -0.02
CA ALA A 91 -7.61 -4.21 0.88
C ALA A 91 -7.76 -4.95 2.22
N PRO A 92 -7.66 -4.25 3.35
CA PRO A 92 -8.20 -4.72 4.62
C PRO A 92 -9.72 -4.89 4.54
N SER A 93 -10.31 -5.50 5.55
CA SER A 93 -11.77 -5.72 5.60
C SER A 93 -12.54 -4.42 5.80
N ALA A 94 -11.98 -3.49 6.58
CA ALA A 94 -12.54 -2.16 6.77
C ALA A 94 -12.31 -1.26 5.55
N PRO A 95 -13.25 -0.38 5.20
CA PRO A 95 -13.05 0.63 4.17
C PRO A 95 -11.84 1.51 4.48
N LEU A 96 -11.00 1.73 3.47
CA LEU A 96 -9.82 2.59 3.54
C LEU A 96 -9.99 3.80 2.63
N VAL A 97 -9.57 4.96 3.08
CA VAL A 97 -9.42 6.18 2.28
C VAL A 97 -8.02 6.74 2.44
N ILE A 98 -7.52 7.39 1.40
CA ILE A 98 -6.26 8.12 1.44
C ILE A 98 -6.57 9.60 1.67
N SER A 99 -5.87 10.25 2.59
CA SER A 99 -5.96 11.69 2.77
C SER A 99 -4.71 12.38 2.25
N GLU A 100 -4.91 13.34 1.34
CA GLU A 100 -3.86 14.24 0.83
C GLU A 100 -3.71 15.51 1.70
N GLY A 101 -4.43 15.57 2.82
CA GLY A 101 -4.43 16.71 3.74
C GLY A 101 -3.24 16.73 4.71
N SER A 102 -3.15 17.83 5.46
CA SER A 102 -2.21 17.95 6.57
C SER A 102 -2.57 17.01 7.73
N PRO A 103 -1.65 16.73 8.67
CA PRO A 103 -1.97 15.94 9.85
C PRO A 103 -3.18 16.45 10.64
N GLU A 104 -3.37 17.79 10.72
CA GLU A 104 -4.51 18.40 11.40
C GLU A 104 -5.83 18.08 10.69
N ARG A 105 -5.82 18.05 9.36
CA ARG A 105 -6.99 17.66 8.57
C ARG A 105 -7.34 16.19 8.80
N ILE A 106 -6.35 15.32 8.83
CA ILE A 106 -6.54 13.90 9.15
C ILE A 106 -7.09 13.73 10.56
N GLN A 107 -6.54 14.45 11.54
CA GLN A 107 -7.06 14.44 12.93
C GLN A 107 -8.53 14.90 13.01
N THR A 108 -8.91 15.90 12.21
CA THR A 108 -10.31 16.35 12.13
C THR A 108 -11.21 15.24 11.56
N LEU A 109 -10.79 14.57 10.51
CA LEU A 109 -11.53 13.43 9.94
C LEU A 109 -11.68 12.27 10.94
N ILE A 110 -10.63 11.95 11.70
CA ILE A 110 -10.69 10.94 12.75
C ILE A 110 -11.82 11.29 13.74
N GLN A 111 -11.84 12.52 14.22
CA GLN A 111 -12.84 12.97 15.20
C GLN A 111 -14.27 12.92 14.61
N GLU A 112 -14.45 13.33 13.36
CA GLU A 112 -15.74 13.25 12.66
C GLU A 112 -16.27 11.81 12.60
N TYR A 113 -15.44 10.85 12.24
CA TYR A 113 -15.83 9.44 12.18
C TYR A 113 -16.05 8.83 13.57
N GLN A 114 -15.23 9.18 14.57
CA GLN A 114 -15.41 8.73 15.96
C GLN A 114 -16.73 9.28 16.56
N GLN A 115 -17.07 10.54 16.28
CA GLN A 115 -18.36 11.14 16.67
C GLN A 115 -19.55 10.44 16.00
N ALA A 116 -19.36 9.88 14.81
CA ALA A 116 -20.34 9.03 14.14
C ALA A 116 -20.37 7.58 14.67
N GLY A 117 -19.67 7.29 15.77
CA GLY A 117 -19.65 5.99 16.44
C GLY A 117 -18.76 4.94 15.75
N LYS A 118 -17.81 5.34 14.89
CA LYS A 118 -16.89 4.44 14.22
C LYS A 118 -15.58 4.28 15.00
N ARG A 119 -15.07 3.06 15.04
CA ARG A 119 -13.69 2.78 15.44
C ARG A 119 -12.76 3.09 14.26
N VAL A 120 -11.90 4.09 14.43
CA VAL A 120 -11.05 4.62 13.35
C VAL A 120 -9.62 4.14 13.51
N GLY A 121 -9.08 3.53 12.44
CA GLY A 121 -7.68 3.23 12.29
C GLY A 121 -6.97 4.29 11.45
N VAL A 122 -5.71 4.57 11.75
CA VAL A 122 -4.86 5.46 10.96
C VAL A 122 -3.59 4.75 10.54
N LEU A 123 -3.30 4.76 9.24
CA LEU A 123 -2.03 4.36 8.66
C LEU A 123 -1.16 5.60 8.45
N THR A 124 -0.04 5.67 9.14
CA THR A 124 0.81 6.85 9.20
C THR A 124 2.29 6.48 9.19
N THR A 125 3.17 7.46 9.31
CA THR A 125 4.61 7.28 9.49
C THR A 125 5.01 7.48 10.95
N GLU A 126 6.25 7.10 11.31
CA GLU A 126 6.77 7.24 12.67
C GLU A 126 6.71 8.70 13.15
N GLU A 127 6.95 9.65 12.26
CA GLU A 127 6.98 11.08 12.59
C GLU A 127 5.63 11.62 13.05
N ASN A 128 4.53 11.06 12.57
CA ASN A 128 3.18 11.55 12.85
C ASN A 128 2.38 10.61 13.78
N ALA A 129 2.93 9.47 14.18
CA ALA A 129 2.19 8.46 14.95
C ALA A 129 1.62 9.01 16.26
N ASP A 130 2.41 9.79 17.00
CA ASP A 130 2.01 10.39 18.28
C ASP A 130 1.06 11.60 18.13
N PHE A 131 0.88 12.10 16.91
CA PHE A 131 0.00 13.22 16.64
C PHE A 131 -1.49 12.82 16.62
N TYR A 132 -1.78 11.57 16.21
CA TYR A 132 -3.15 11.12 15.98
C TYR A 132 -3.79 10.49 17.20
N SER A 133 -5.03 10.94 17.52
CA SER A 133 -5.89 10.37 18.55
C SER A 133 -6.96 9.48 17.91
N ALA A 134 -6.55 8.39 17.28
CA ALA A 134 -7.43 7.38 16.69
C ALA A 134 -7.57 6.17 17.61
N ASP A 135 -8.56 5.30 17.34
CA ASP A 135 -8.74 4.05 18.11
C ASP A 135 -7.61 3.06 17.88
N TYR A 136 -6.99 3.12 16.70
CA TYR A 136 -5.79 2.37 16.36
C TYR A 136 -4.87 3.19 15.44
N VAL A 137 -3.65 3.43 15.87
CA VAL A 137 -2.62 4.11 15.06
C VAL A 137 -1.56 3.08 14.68
N LYS A 138 -1.37 2.87 13.37
CA LYS A 138 -0.33 1.99 12.84
C LYS A 138 0.71 2.80 12.10
N SER A 139 1.91 2.88 12.66
CA SER A 139 3.09 3.36 11.96
C SER A 139 3.59 2.30 10.98
N CYS A 140 3.93 2.73 9.76
CA CYS A 140 4.46 1.86 8.71
C CYS A 140 5.86 2.30 8.22
N GLY A 141 6.67 2.90 9.09
CA GLY A 141 8.03 3.34 8.78
C GLY A 141 8.17 4.85 8.72
N ARG A 142 9.24 5.32 8.09
CA ARG A 142 9.67 6.72 8.12
C ARG A 142 9.39 7.43 6.80
N ARG A 143 8.91 8.66 6.89
CA ARG A 143 8.59 9.49 5.71
C ARG A 143 9.84 9.93 4.94
N ASP A 144 10.97 10.10 5.64
CA ASP A 144 12.26 10.43 5.03
C ASP A 144 12.98 9.20 4.45
N GLN A 145 12.48 7.97 4.69
CA GLN A 145 13.01 6.70 4.22
C GLN A 145 11.86 5.80 3.72
N LEU A 146 11.30 6.13 2.55
CA LEU A 146 10.10 5.46 2.02
C LEU A 146 10.28 3.95 1.78
N GLU A 147 11.50 3.45 1.68
CA GLU A 147 11.79 2.01 1.62
C GLU A 147 11.30 1.30 2.88
N THR A 148 11.38 1.95 4.05
CA THR A 148 10.86 1.40 5.32
C THR A 148 9.34 1.33 5.29
N VAL A 149 8.68 2.31 4.67
CA VAL A 149 7.23 2.32 4.48
C VAL A 149 6.81 1.19 3.54
N ALA A 150 7.49 1.03 2.40
CA ALA A 150 7.21 -0.06 1.46
C ALA A 150 7.36 -1.42 2.12
N ALA A 151 8.42 -1.63 2.92
CA ALA A 151 8.69 -2.87 3.63
C ALA A 151 7.59 -3.24 4.65
N ALA A 152 7.01 -2.25 5.33
CA ALA A 152 6.01 -2.44 6.38
C ALA A 152 4.56 -2.36 5.91
N LEU A 153 4.29 -1.88 4.69
CA LEU A 153 2.96 -1.51 4.21
C LEU A 153 1.93 -2.64 4.35
N TYR A 154 2.24 -3.84 3.86
CA TYR A 154 1.30 -4.95 3.89
C TYR A 154 1.08 -5.52 5.29
N ASP A 155 2.11 -5.54 6.13
CA ASP A 155 1.99 -5.87 7.55
C ASP A 155 1.05 -4.89 8.26
N ALA A 156 1.23 -3.60 7.99
CA ALA A 156 0.38 -2.56 8.54
C ALA A 156 -1.08 -2.66 8.06
N LEU A 157 -1.31 -2.93 6.76
CA LEU A 157 -2.67 -3.12 6.25
C LEU A 157 -3.36 -4.35 6.86
N ARG A 158 -2.62 -5.44 7.13
CA ARG A 158 -3.16 -6.65 7.78
C ARG A 158 -3.52 -6.42 9.24
N SER A 159 -2.75 -5.59 9.97
CA SER A 159 -3.01 -5.34 11.39
C SER A 159 -4.37 -4.68 11.65
N PHE A 160 -4.93 -3.94 10.70
CA PHE A 160 -6.27 -3.36 10.85
C PHE A 160 -7.40 -4.41 10.88
N ASP A 161 -7.21 -5.57 10.24
CA ASP A 161 -8.18 -6.67 10.33
C ASP A 161 -8.17 -7.32 11.73
N GLU A 162 -7.00 -7.39 12.38
CA GLU A 162 -6.84 -7.92 13.73
C GLU A 162 -7.49 -7.00 14.77
N GLU A 163 -7.31 -5.68 14.60
CA GLU A 163 -7.83 -4.66 15.51
C GLU A 163 -9.32 -4.33 15.31
N LYS A 164 -9.93 -4.88 14.26
CA LYS A 164 -11.38 -4.75 13.97
C LYS A 164 -11.86 -3.30 13.96
N VAL A 165 -11.12 -2.44 13.26
CA VAL A 165 -11.56 -1.06 13.02
C VAL A 165 -12.70 -1.02 12.01
N ASP A 166 -13.54 0.02 12.06
CA ASP A 166 -14.67 0.21 11.14
C ASP A 166 -14.29 1.04 9.91
N PHE A 167 -13.23 1.84 10.01
CA PHE A 167 -12.79 2.75 8.97
C PHE A 167 -11.29 3.04 9.10
N ILE A 168 -10.59 3.16 7.98
CA ILE A 168 -9.16 3.40 7.94
C ILE A 168 -8.88 4.68 7.16
N ILE A 169 -8.06 5.55 7.71
CA ILE A 169 -7.51 6.73 7.05
C ILE A 169 -6.01 6.51 6.88
N ALA A 170 -5.51 6.58 5.64
CA ALA A 170 -4.10 6.49 5.34
C ALA A 170 -3.55 7.86 4.93
N GLU A 171 -2.37 8.22 5.40
CA GLU A 171 -1.62 9.33 4.82
C GLU A 171 -1.25 9.05 3.38
N SER A 172 -1.13 10.11 2.57
CA SER A 172 -0.56 10.03 1.23
C SER A 172 0.97 10.11 1.27
N PHE A 173 1.59 9.60 0.22
CA PHE A 173 3.04 9.61 0.01
C PHE A 173 3.38 10.27 -1.34
N PRO A 174 4.63 10.69 -1.57
CA PRO A 174 5.08 11.15 -2.88
C PRO A 174 4.85 10.09 -3.97
N ASP A 175 4.53 10.53 -5.18
CA ASP A 175 4.29 9.68 -6.36
C ASP A 175 5.57 9.46 -7.21
N THR A 176 6.74 9.59 -6.59
CA THR A 176 8.07 9.43 -7.21
C THR A 176 8.88 8.37 -6.45
N GLY A 177 9.88 7.81 -7.10
CA GLY A 177 10.72 6.78 -6.52
C GLY A 177 9.90 5.58 -6.02
N VAL A 178 10.24 5.06 -4.85
CA VAL A 178 9.49 3.96 -4.21
C VAL A 178 8.10 4.39 -3.75
N GLY A 179 7.89 5.70 -3.53
CA GLY A 179 6.58 6.26 -3.18
C GLY A 179 5.51 5.99 -4.25
N LEU A 180 5.89 5.95 -5.53
CA LEU A 180 4.99 5.54 -6.61
C LEU A 180 4.44 4.12 -6.40
N ALA A 181 5.28 3.18 -5.93
CA ALA A 181 4.83 1.83 -5.62
C ALA A 181 3.92 1.79 -4.39
N ILE A 182 4.26 2.54 -3.33
CA ILE A 182 3.43 2.67 -2.12
C ILE A 182 2.05 3.21 -2.48
N MET A 183 1.99 4.34 -3.16
CA MET A 183 0.73 4.98 -3.55
C MET A 183 -0.10 4.08 -4.47
N ASN A 184 0.53 3.39 -5.41
CA ASN A 184 -0.16 2.43 -6.27
C ASN A 184 -0.88 1.34 -5.44
N ARG A 185 -0.24 0.80 -4.39
CA ARG A 185 -0.83 -0.21 -3.50
C ARG A 185 -1.94 0.37 -2.62
N LEU A 186 -1.72 1.54 -2.04
CA LEU A 186 -2.72 2.23 -1.23
C LEU A 186 -3.96 2.60 -2.04
N MET A 187 -3.79 3.10 -3.27
CA MET A 187 -4.90 3.42 -4.16
C MET A 187 -5.73 2.18 -4.51
N LYS A 188 -5.09 1.02 -4.70
CA LYS A 188 -5.79 -0.26 -4.91
C LYS A 188 -6.52 -0.72 -3.64
N ALA A 189 -5.90 -0.60 -2.47
CA ALA A 189 -6.52 -0.91 -1.19
C ALA A 189 -7.70 0.01 -0.88
N ALA A 190 -7.58 1.29 -1.22
CA ALA A 190 -8.64 2.29 -1.04
C ALA A 190 -9.77 2.17 -2.09
N GLY A 191 -9.60 1.37 -3.16
CA GLY A 191 -10.54 1.36 -4.28
C GLY A 191 -10.69 2.74 -4.93
N GLY A 192 -9.60 3.50 -5.00
CA GLY A 192 -9.55 4.84 -5.59
C GLY A 192 -10.09 5.97 -4.70
N ARG A 193 -10.46 5.72 -3.46
CA ARG A 193 -11.04 6.75 -2.57
C ARG A 193 -9.95 7.65 -1.98
N VAL A 194 -9.99 8.93 -2.37
CA VAL A 194 -9.08 9.97 -1.89
C VAL A 194 -9.90 11.13 -1.34
N ILE A 195 -9.50 11.65 -0.18
CA ILE A 195 -10.03 12.86 0.45
C ILE A 195 -8.97 13.96 0.32
N ARG A 196 -9.36 15.09 -0.25
CA ARG A 196 -8.54 16.29 -0.46
C ARG A 196 -8.93 17.40 0.50
#